data_d4431bfd910e3d12995739aab87310df
#
_entry.id   d4431bfd910e3d12995739aab87310df
#
_cell.length_a   1.000
_cell.length_b   1.000
_cell.length_c   1.000
_cell.angle_alpha   90.00
_cell.angle_beta   90.00
_cell.angle_gamma   90.00
#
_symmetry.space_group_name_H-M   'P 1'
#
loop_
_entity.id
_entity.type
_entity.pdbx_description
1 polymer ?
#
loop_
_entity_poly.entity_id
_entity_poly.type
_entity_poly.pdbx_seq_one_letter_code
_entity_poly.pdbx_strand_id
1 'polypeptide(L)'
;DEINIGLKALERSNFGRTGQNKVWLAGNNLMKGLLTNDESLIIRARDQIAEEIKVTDREGIQEDWSFHQHGPQIQFGNYGLAYAESLSFWFRVLEGSPYMFSDRQREILENMIMDGICRSVWNGVMDPSYCGRQVFINAGRGKAYSLAVAAQNMAALNSPHSKAFHEIAMDILSPDTHTDILCGPKYFWRSDCGIYRAEEWYSSIRMHSERTVGFEYTNKENLLANFSADGALLFMQHGREYENIFAHWDWRKIPGTTTYEDRLPIRCPESDAEKTNRSLHVGGLSKDNILCTTMELERDGLHALKSNFFFEDLVIALGSDIRSSDPAFTRVTTAIDQNHLVSEVSSGSNWIHHDGRGYVSLDGAKIQSSAEEQEGKWDLIDPFYKDKSEKGKVFKCWFEHSPSLQSSYSYAYLPCRTAAQTGQWAEKPSVRIIRNDGRCQALKYNGVICAVFHIPGQYDIDSENFVITEPSIYIVKDGKKTVCALPGLSDPSDTSLSFDYNSIASHPRLLFKS
;
A
#
# COMPACT_ATOMS: atom_id res chain seq x y z
N ASP A 1 -45.95 -3.91 7.66
CA ASP A 1 -45.27 -5.11 8.11
C ASP A 1 -43.83 -5.08 7.62
N GLU A 2 -42.90 -4.64 8.48
CA GLU A 2 -41.49 -4.37 8.16
C GLU A 2 -40.76 -5.63 7.72
N ILE A 3 -41.09 -6.79 8.26
CA ILE A 3 -40.51 -8.09 7.89
C ILE A 3 -40.80 -8.42 6.42
N ASN A 4 -42.05 -8.22 5.99
CA ASN A 4 -42.44 -8.49 4.60
C ASN A 4 -41.79 -7.52 3.61
N ILE A 5 -41.56 -6.27 4.00
CA ILE A 5 -40.80 -5.31 3.19
C ILE A 5 -39.34 -5.77 3.08
N GLY A 6 -38.70 -6.19 4.19
CA GLY A 6 -37.37 -6.73 4.22
C GLY A 6 -37.22 -8.00 3.34
N LEU A 7 -38.11 -8.98 3.49
CA LEU A 7 -38.11 -10.20 2.70
C LEU A 7 -38.24 -9.92 1.20
N LYS A 8 -39.10 -8.96 0.79
CA LYS A 8 -39.25 -8.55 -0.59
C LYS A 8 -37.98 -7.90 -1.16
N ALA A 9 -37.26 -7.14 -0.36
CA ALA A 9 -35.97 -6.58 -0.76
C ALA A 9 -34.91 -7.68 -0.99
N LEU A 10 -34.89 -8.73 -0.17
CA LEU A 10 -33.96 -9.85 -0.27
C LEU A 10 -34.25 -10.80 -1.46
N GLU A 11 -35.45 -10.74 -2.07
CA GLU A 11 -35.81 -11.60 -3.24
C GLU A 11 -34.89 -11.39 -4.46
N ARG A 12 -34.23 -10.25 -4.58
CA ARG A 12 -33.33 -9.91 -5.68
C ARG A 12 -31.93 -10.52 -5.55
N SER A 13 -31.61 -11.11 -4.42
CA SER A 13 -30.29 -11.69 -4.16
C SER A 13 -30.13 -13.03 -4.89
N ASN A 14 -29.06 -13.14 -5.67
CA ASN A 14 -28.71 -14.37 -6.41
C ASN A 14 -27.31 -14.86 -5.98
N PHE A 15 -26.95 -16.07 -6.44
CA PHE A 15 -25.66 -16.70 -6.09
C PHE A 15 -24.59 -16.59 -7.21
N GLY A 16 -24.81 -15.79 -8.25
CA GLY A 16 -23.99 -15.77 -9.46
C GLY A 16 -22.82 -14.80 -9.47
N ARG A 17 -22.24 -14.47 -8.29
CA ARG A 17 -21.10 -13.53 -8.15
C ARG A 17 -19.90 -14.21 -7.52
N THR A 18 -18.77 -13.46 -7.44
CA THR A 18 -17.49 -13.87 -6.82
C THR A 18 -17.06 -12.86 -5.77
N GLY A 19 -16.11 -13.24 -4.92
CA GLY A 19 -15.52 -12.38 -3.91
C GLY A 19 -16.55 -11.77 -2.97
N GLN A 20 -16.35 -10.52 -2.57
CA GLN A 20 -17.25 -9.83 -1.64
C GLN A 20 -18.69 -9.71 -2.17
N ASN A 21 -18.88 -9.56 -3.47
CA ASN A 21 -20.22 -9.49 -4.06
C ASN A 21 -21.01 -10.78 -3.82
N LYS A 22 -20.38 -11.96 -3.86
CA LYS A 22 -21.01 -13.23 -3.51
C LYS A 22 -21.35 -13.30 -2.02
N VAL A 23 -20.45 -12.89 -1.15
CA VAL A 23 -20.67 -12.85 0.31
C VAL A 23 -21.89 -12.01 0.67
N TRP A 24 -22.05 -10.80 0.08
CA TRP A 24 -23.23 -9.96 0.31
C TRP A 24 -24.52 -10.66 -0.12
N LEU A 25 -24.57 -11.20 -1.33
CA LEU A 25 -25.80 -11.81 -1.85
C LEU A 25 -26.14 -13.13 -1.12
N ALA A 26 -25.14 -13.92 -0.77
CA ALA A 26 -25.33 -15.11 0.04
C ALA A 26 -25.75 -14.75 1.47
N GLY A 27 -25.16 -13.73 2.08
CA GLY A 27 -25.57 -13.19 3.39
C GLY A 27 -27.03 -12.75 3.42
N ASN A 28 -27.50 -12.08 2.38
CA ASN A 28 -28.92 -11.71 2.24
C ASN A 28 -29.82 -12.95 2.18
N ASN A 29 -29.40 -13.99 1.45
CA ASN A 29 -30.17 -15.26 1.41
C ASN A 29 -30.12 -16.00 2.74
N LEU A 30 -28.99 -15.97 3.45
CA LEU A 30 -28.86 -16.53 4.78
C LEU A 30 -29.81 -15.83 5.76
N MET A 31 -29.86 -14.51 5.75
CA MET A 31 -30.80 -13.72 6.55
C MET A 31 -32.26 -14.08 6.21
N LYS A 32 -32.58 -14.21 4.91
CA LYS A 32 -33.92 -14.64 4.47
C LYS A 32 -34.26 -16.02 5.01
N GLY A 33 -33.35 -16.99 4.90
CA GLY A 33 -33.55 -18.35 5.42
C GLY A 33 -33.84 -18.37 6.92
N LEU A 34 -33.07 -17.59 7.70
CA LEU A 34 -33.28 -17.44 9.14
C LEU A 34 -34.65 -16.83 9.47
N LEU A 35 -35.07 -15.76 8.75
CA LEU A 35 -36.37 -15.12 8.98
C LEU A 35 -37.56 -15.97 8.56
N THR A 36 -37.40 -16.85 7.57
CA THR A 36 -38.47 -17.73 7.07
C THR A 36 -38.39 -19.15 7.64
N ASN A 37 -37.40 -19.45 8.49
CA ASN A 37 -37.12 -20.78 9.01
C ASN A 37 -36.94 -21.83 7.88
N ASP A 38 -36.30 -21.41 6.77
CA ASP A 38 -36.00 -22.28 5.62
C ASP A 38 -34.58 -22.84 5.75
N GLU A 39 -34.48 -24.05 6.33
CA GLU A 39 -33.20 -24.72 6.58
C GLU A 39 -32.41 -24.99 5.29
N SER A 40 -33.08 -25.33 4.20
CA SER A 40 -32.41 -25.59 2.93
C SER A 40 -31.74 -24.34 2.36
N LEU A 41 -32.38 -23.19 2.50
CA LEU A 41 -31.83 -21.91 2.10
C LEU A 41 -30.68 -21.47 3.03
N ILE A 42 -30.79 -21.72 4.35
CA ILE A 42 -29.72 -21.46 5.33
C ILE A 42 -28.45 -22.21 4.94
N ILE A 43 -28.57 -23.55 4.75
CA ILE A 43 -27.42 -24.41 4.40
C ILE A 43 -26.80 -23.93 3.10
N ARG A 44 -27.59 -23.73 2.06
CA ARG A 44 -27.11 -23.31 0.74
C ARG A 44 -26.40 -21.96 0.81
N ALA A 45 -26.97 -20.98 1.50
CA ALA A 45 -26.39 -19.64 1.61
C ALA A 45 -25.09 -19.65 2.42
N ARG A 46 -25.06 -20.39 3.54
CA ARG A 46 -23.85 -20.60 4.34
C ARG A 46 -22.73 -21.24 3.52
N ASP A 47 -23.04 -22.26 2.74
CA ASP A 47 -22.06 -22.94 1.88
C ASP A 47 -21.49 -22.01 0.81
N GLN A 48 -22.32 -21.14 0.23
CA GLN A 48 -21.87 -20.14 -0.72
C GLN A 48 -20.93 -19.09 -0.10
N ILE A 49 -21.16 -18.70 1.17
CA ILE A 49 -20.21 -17.85 1.92
C ILE A 49 -18.93 -18.63 2.19
N ALA A 50 -19.03 -19.87 2.68
CA ALA A 50 -17.91 -20.73 3.02
C ALA A 50 -16.96 -20.99 1.84
N GLU A 51 -17.50 -21.11 0.62
CA GLU A 51 -16.71 -21.28 -0.61
C GLU A 51 -15.79 -20.09 -0.93
N GLU A 52 -16.12 -18.89 -0.47
CA GLU A 52 -15.29 -17.70 -0.69
C GLU A 52 -14.16 -17.57 0.35
N ILE A 53 -14.26 -18.25 1.52
CA ILE A 53 -13.26 -18.19 2.59
C ILE A 53 -12.10 -19.13 2.25
N LYS A 54 -11.24 -18.67 1.36
CA LYS A 54 -10.07 -19.43 0.89
C LYS A 54 -8.98 -18.50 0.40
N VAL A 55 -7.75 -19.00 0.41
CA VAL A 55 -6.63 -18.38 -0.31
C VAL A 55 -6.79 -18.69 -1.80
N THR A 56 -6.57 -17.70 -2.66
CA THR A 56 -6.78 -17.79 -4.11
C THR A 56 -5.78 -16.92 -4.88
N ASP A 57 -5.56 -17.25 -6.14
CA ASP A 57 -4.80 -16.42 -7.11
C ASP A 57 -5.68 -15.47 -7.93
N ARG A 58 -6.99 -15.45 -7.64
CA ARG A 58 -8.01 -14.60 -8.26
C ARG A 58 -8.50 -13.55 -7.28
N GLU A 59 -9.74 -13.04 -7.48
CA GLU A 59 -10.42 -12.16 -6.51
C GLU A 59 -10.62 -12.87 -5.18
N GLY A 60 -10.31 -12.20 -4.08
CA GLY A 60 -10.37 -12.73 -2.72
C GLY A 60 -9.04 -12.62 -1.98
N ILE A 61 -8.87 -13.45 -0.95
CA ILE A 61 -7.70 -13.47 -0.06
C ILE A 61 -6.50 -14.07 -0.80
N GLN A 62 -5.38 -13.34 -0.85
CA GLN A 62 -4.15 -13.79 -1.48
C GLN A 62 -3.24 -14.53 -0.47
N GLU A 63 -2.21 -15.22 -0.97
CA GLU A 63 -1.24 -15.97 -0.16
C GLU A 63 -0.46 -15.10 0.83
N ASP A 64 -0.26 -13.82 0.50
CA ASP A 64 0.41 -12.83 1.35
C ASP A 64 -0.53 -12.10 2.31
N TRP A 65 -1.79 -12.54 2.39
CA TRP A 65 -2.90 -11.97 3.16
C TRP A 65 -3.41 -10.63 2.63
N SER A 66 -2.98 -10.19 1.44
CA SER A 66 -3.67 -9.10 0.74
C SER A 66 -5.03 -9.56 0.20
N PHE A 67 -5.88 -8.60 -0.18
CA PHE A 67 -7.20 -8.88 -0.74
C PHE A 67 -7.33 -8.24 -2.11
N HIS A 68 -7.65 -9.04 -3.13
CA HIS A 68 -7.87 -8.59 -4.49
C HIS A 68 -9.35 -8.55 -4.85
N GLN A 69 -9.75 -7.50 -5.57
CA GLN A 69 -11.05 -7.36 -6.23
C GLN A 69 -10.91 -6.43 -7.44
N HIS A 70 -11.69 -6.65 -8.48
CA HIS A 70 -11.59 -5.96 -9.78
C HIS A 70 -10.21 -6.11 -10.42
N GLY A 71 -9.74 -7.34 -10.49
CA GLY A 71 -8.42 -7.69 -10.97
C GLY A 71 -7.35 -7.73 -9.87
N PRO A 72 -6.08 -7.89 -10.25
CA PRO A 72 -4.98 -8.02 -9.30
C PRO A 72 -4.54 -6.66 -8.75
N GLN A 73 -5.34 -6.10 -7.85
CA GLN A 73 -5.05 -4.88 -7.13
C GLN A 73 -5.48 -4.99 -5.67
N ILE A 74 -4.74 -4.32 -4.80
CA ILE A 74 -5.06 -4.31 -3.37
C ILE A 74 -6.33 -3.49 -3.09
N GLN A 75 -7.26 -4.07 -2.35
CA GLN A 75 -8.58 -3.51 -2.06
C GLN A 75 -8.92 -3.54 -0.56
N PHE A 76 -7.96 -3.30 0.31
CA PHE A 76 -8.17 -3.37 1.76
C PHE A 76 -9.28 -2.44 2.23
N GLY A 77 -9.21 -1.17 1.92
CA GLY A 77 -10.18 -0.18 2.42
C GLY A 77 -11.48 -0.10 1.61
N ASN A 78 -11.76 -1.06 0.75
CA ASN A 78 -12.98 -1.12 -0.04
C ASN A 78 -13.60 -2.53 0.10
N TYR A 79 -13.41 -3.39 -0.90
CA TYR A 79 -14.00 -4.74 -0.87
C TYR A 79 -13.43 -5.64 0.24
N GLY A 80 -12.14 -5.51 0.57
CA GLY A 80 -11.50 -6.26 1.66
C GLY A 80 -12.08 -5.92 3.02
N LEU A 81 -12.33 -4.62 3.29
CA LEU A 81 -13.00 -4.17 4.51
C LEU A 81 -14.41 -4.73 4.60
N ALA A 82 -15.21 -4.59 3.54
CA ALA A 82 -16.57 -5.10 3.49
C ALA A 82 -16.63 -6.63 3.66
N TYR A 83 -15.60 -7.33 3.16
CA TYR A 83 -15.42 -8.77 3.35
C TYR A 83 -15.13 -9.13 4.81
N ALA A 84 -14.21 -8.39 5.46
CA ALA A 84 -13.90 -8.57 6.87
C ALA A 84 -15.12 -8.28 7.76
N GLU A 85 -15.88 -7.20 7.50
CA GLU A 85 -17.11 -6.85 8.21
C GLU A 85 -18.17 -7.94 8.07
N SER A 86 -18.46 -8.35 6.83
CA SER A 86 -19.50 -9.34 6.55
C SER A 86 -19.16 -10.70 7.16
N LEU A 87 -17.94 -11.17 6.99
CA LEU A 87 -17.55 -12.48 7.49
C LEU A 87 -17.41 -12.52 9.01
N SER A 88 -16.79 -11.53 9.64
CA SER A 88 -16.68 -11.47 11.09
C SER A 88 -18.05 -11.46 11.76
N PHE A 89 -19.03 -10.76 11.16
CA PHE A 89 -20.43 -10.80 11.59
C PHE A 89 -21.02 -12.22 11.48
N TRP A 90 -20.87 -12.89 10.33
CA TRP A 90 -21.43 -14.23 10.14
C TRP A 90 -20.72 -15.28 11.00
N PHE A 91 -19.42 -15.19 11.21
CA PHE A 91 -18.71 -16.06 12.16
C PHE A 91 -19.31 -15.95 13.55
N ARG A 92 -19.53 -14.72 14.03
CA ARG A 92 -20.12 -14.47 15.34
C ARG A 92 -21.56 -14.96 15.46
N VAL A 93 -22.40 -14.73 14.44
CA VAL A 93 -23.82 -15.13 14.45
C VAL A 93 -23.99 -16.64 14.41
N LEU A 94 -23.12 -17.34 13.69
CA LEU A 94 -23.23 -18.79 13.49
C LEU A 94 -22.41 -19.61 14.50
N GLU A 95 -21.61 -18.96 15.35
CA GLU A 95 -20.78 -19.66 16.33
C GLU A 95 -21.62 -20.56 17.26
N GLY A 96 -21.13 -21.79 17.49
CA GLY A 96 -21.82 -22.78 18.33
C GLY A 96 -23.10 -23.38 17.71
N SER A 97 -23.48 -22.95 16.50
CA SER A 97 -24.60 -23.53 15.76
C SER A 97 -24.15 -24.68 14.84
N PRO A 98 -25.08 -25.53 14.35
CA PRO A 98 -24.77 -26.53 13.34
C PRO A 98 -24.28 -25.95 12.00
N TYR A 99 -24.42 -24.65 11.81
CA TYR A 99 -24.07 -23.93 10.57
C TYR A 99 -22.75 -23.18 10.66
N MET A 100 -22.00 -23.31 11.76
CA MET A 100 -20.71 -22.62 11.93
C MET A 100 -19.72 -22.97 10.82
N PHE A 101 -18.81 -22.03 10.53
CA PHE A 101 -17.70 -22.26 9.62
C PHE A 101 -16.61 -23.11 10.27
N SER A 102 -15.74 -23.72 9.45
CA SER A 102 -14.65 -24.56 9.95
C SER A 102 -13.53 -23.74 10.59
N ASP A 103 -12.73 -24.37 11.46
CA ASP A 103 -11.54 -23.78 12.06
C ASP A 103 -10.54 -23.29 11.01
N ARG A 104 -10.38 -24.03 9.90
CA ARG A 104 -9.52 -23.59 8.79
C ARG A 104 -10.00 -22.30 8.14
N GLN A 105 -11.30 -22.14 7.95
CA GLN A 105 -11.87 -20.89 7.41
C GLN A 105 -11.72 -19.74 8.39
N ARG A 106 -11.88 -20.00 9.69
CA ARG A 106 -11.62 -18.99 10.73
C ARG A 106 -10.16 -18.52 10.68
N GLU A 107 -9.19 -19.45 10.66
CA GLU A 107 -7.77 -19.13 10.56
C GLU A 107 -7.43 -18.28 9.33
N ILE A 108 -8.00 -18.60 8.16
CA ILE A 108 -7.81 -17.81 6.94
C ILE A 108 -8.33 -16.38 7.11
N LEU A 109 -9.51 -16.19 7.70
CA LEU A 109 -10.07 -14.86 7.95
C LEU A 109 -9.27 -14.11 9.00
N GLU A 110 -8.86 -14.76 10.08
CA GLU A 110 -8.02 -14.19 11.14
C GLU A 110 -6.71 -13.63 10.56
N ASN A 111 -6.01 -14.41 9.74
CA ASN A 111 -4.77 -13.98 9.10
C ASN A 111 -4.99 -12.81 8.14
N MET A 112 -6.02 -12.85 7.29
CA MET A 112 -6.36 -11.75 6.38
C MET A 112 -6.67 -10.46 7.14
N ILE A 113 -7.37 -10.52 8.27
CA ILE A 113 -7.67 -9.33 9.07
C ILE A 113 -6.41 -8.86 9.80
N MET A 114 -5.73 -9.74 10.55
CA MET A 114 -4.65 -9.38 11.46
C MET A 114 -3.35 -9.07 10.72
N ASP A 115 -2.89 -9.97 9.84
CA ASP A 115 -1.62 -9.81 9.11
C ASP A 115 -1.78 -9.14 7.73
N GLY A 116 -3.01 -8.85 7.35
CA GLY A 116 -3.36 -8.08 6.15
C GLY A 116 -3.88 -6.69 6.50
N ILE A 117 -5.20 -6.55 6.53
CA ILE A 117 -5.89 -5.24 6.51
C ILE A 117 -5.59 -4.37 7.75
N CYS A 118 -5.45 -4.94 8.96
CA CYS A 118 -5.18 -4.17 10.17
C CYS A 118 -3.82 -3.45 10.13
N ARG A 119 -2.85 -3.98 9.39
CA ARG A 119 -1.56 -3.32 9.22
C ARG A 119 -1.66 -1.98 8.52
N SER A 120 -2.71 -1.73 7.71
CA SER A 120 -2.92 -0.48 6.98
C SER A 120 -3.60 0.63 7.79
N VAL A 121 -3.82 0.42 9.07
CA VAL A 121 -4.42 1.45 9.96
C VAL A 121 -3.37 1.99 10.92
N TRP A 122 -3.30 3.31 11.03
CA TRP A 122 -2.42 4.02 11.97
C TRP A 122 -3.20 5.11 12.69
N ASN A 123 -3.12 5.14 14.03
CA ASN A 123 -3.80 6.12 14.89
C ASN A 123 -5.29 6.32 14.55
N GLY A 124 -6.02 5.21 14.35
CA GLY A 124 -7.45 5.24 14.05
C GLY A 124 -7.80 5.75 12.66
N VAL A 125 -6.83 5.80 11.74
CA VAL A 125 -7.03 6.20 10.34
C VAL A 125 -6.46 5.13 9.41
N MET A 126 -7.25 4.68 8.45
CA MET A 126 -6.74 3.81 7.39
C MET A 126 -5.94 4.61 6.38
N ASP A 127 -4.78 4.09 6.02
CA ASP A 127 -3.89 4.67 5.02
C ASP A 127 -4.60 4.85 3.67
N PRO A 128 -4.57 6.06 3.09
CA PRO A 128 -5.20 6.35 1.80
C PRO A 128 -4.73 5.45 0.65
N SER A 129 -3.47 5.00 0.67
CA SER A 129 -2.92 4.09 -0.34
C SER A 129 -3.70 2.77 -0.43
N TYR A 130 -4.35 2.37 0.66
CA TYR A 130 -5.12 1.13 0.76
C TYR A 130 -6.64 1.34 0.69
N CYS A 131 -7.10 2.60 0.59
CA CYS A 131 -8.52 2.92 0.42
C CYS A 131 -9.02 2.74 -1.03
N GLY A 132 -8.13 2.41 -1.99
CA GLY A 132 -8.44 2.30 -3.40
C GLY A 132 -8.95 3.64 -3.95
N ARG A 133 -10.07 3.64 -4.68
CA ARG A 133 -10.70 4.86 -5.18
C ARG A 133 -11.47 5.65 -4.12
N GLN A 134 -11.71 5.07 -2.95
CA GLN A 134 -12.61 5.64 -1.93
C GLN A 134 -11.86 6.47 -0.88
N VAL A 135 -11.35 7.62 -1.29
CA VAL A 135 -10.69 8.61 -0.43
C VAL A 135 -11.58 9.84 -0.18
N PHE A 136 -12.86 9.62 -0.01
CA PHE A 136 -13.86 10.65 0.28
C PHE A 136 -13.72 11.22 1.71
N ILE A 137 -14.54 12.22 2.04
CA ILE A 137 -14.48 12.92 3.35
C ILE A 137 -14.64 11.92 4.51
N ASN A 138 -13.69 11.95 5.43
CA ASN A 138 -13.59 11.06 6.61
C ASN A 138 -13.46 9.56 6.27
N ALA A 139 -13.12 9.21 5.03
CA ALA A 139 -13.00 7.81 4.62
C ALA A 139 -12.02 7.02 5.50
N GLY A 140 -10.83 7.55 5.78
CA GLY A 140 -9.81 6.86 6.58
C GLY A 140 -10.30 6.50 7.98
N ARG A 141 -10.96 7.43 8.69
CA ARG A 141 -11.53 7.17 10.02
C ARG A 141 -12.70 6.21 9.98
N GLY A 142 -13.63 6.42 9.06
CA GLY A 142 -14.81 5.55 8.93
C GLY A 142 -14.41 4.10 8.66
N LYS A 143 -13.43 3.90 7.78
CA LYS A 143 -12.90 2.57 7.44
C LYS A 143 -12.15 1.92 8.61
N ALA A 144 -11.34 2.67 9.34
CA ALA A 144 -10.67 2.18 10.54
C ALA A 144 -11.69 1.77 11.62
N TYR A 145 -12.74 2.57 11.84
CA TYR A 145 -13.81 2.23 12.77
C TYR A 145 -14.54 0.93 12.37
N SER A 146 -14.91 0.77 11.10
CA SER A 146 -15.50 -0.46 10.58
C SER A 146 -14.60 -1.67 10.82
N LEU A 147 -13.29 -1.51 10.60
CA LEU A 147 -12.32 -2.58 10.85
C LEU A 147 -12.22 -2.93 12.35
N ALA A 148 -12.30 -1.94 13.25
CA ALA A 148 -12.34 -2.19 14.68
C ALA A 148 -13.58 -3.01 15.09
N VAL A 149 -14.73 -2.75 14.47
CA VAL A 149 -15.95 -3.56 14.68
C VAL A 149 -15.74 -5.00 14.20
N ALA A 150 -15.12 -5.19 13.04
CA ALA A 150 -14.78 -6.53 12.56
C ALA A 150 -13.81 -7.25 13.53
N ALA A 151 -12.79 -6.56 14.03
CA ALA A 151 -11.87 -7.11 15.02
C ALA A 151 -12.57 -7.45 16.35
N GLN A 152 -13.51 -6.63 16.82
CA GLN A 152 -14.33 -6.95 18.00
C GLN A 152 -15.22 -8.19 17.79
N ASN A 153 -15.79 -8.39 16.60
CA ASN A 153 -16.51 -9.61 16.29
C ASN A 153 -15.60 -10.83 16.39
N MET A 154 -14.37 -10.75 15.84
CA MET A 154 -13.40 -11.84 15.94
C MET A 154 -12.90 -12.06 17.37
N ALA A 155 -12.73 -11.01 18.16
CA ALA A 155 -12.38 -11.09 19.58
C ALA A 155 -13.43 -11.83 20.44
N ALA A 156 -14.69 -11.80 20.00
CA ALA A 156 -15.79 -12.46 20.70
C ALA A 156 -15.92 -13.96 20.39
N LEU A 157 -15.15 -14.49 19.42
CA LEU A 157 -15.15 -15.91 19.07
C LEU A 157 -14.30 -16.71 20.06
N ASN A 158 -14.57 -18.02 20.17
CA ASN A 158 -13.73 -18.94 20.92
C ASN A 158 -12.49 -19.30 20.09
N SER A 159 -11.50 -18.41 20.03
CA SER A 159 -10.29 -18.52 19.23
C SER A 159 -9.03 -18.25 20.07
N PRO A 160 -7.90 -18.91 19.77
CA PRO A 160 -6.60 -18.55 20.37
C PRO A 160 -6.20 -17.08 20.14
N HIS A 161 -6.72 -16.43 19.09
CA HIS A 161 -6.40 -15.06 18.71
C HIS A 161 -7.37 -14.01 19.27
N SER A 162 -8.40 -14.41 20.05
CA SER A 162 -9.43 -13.48 20.60
C SER A 162 -8.81 -12.30 21.36
N LYS A 163 -7.77 -12.55 22.18
CA LYS A 163 -7.08 -11.49 22.91
C LYS A 163 -6.36 -10.52 21.98
N ALA A 164 -5.66 -11.02 20.96
CA ALA A 164 -4.97 -10.20 19.97
C ALA A 164 -5.96 -9.32 19.18
N PHE A 165 -7.10 -9.85 18.78
CA PHE A 165 -8.15 -9.07 18.13
C PHE A 165 -8.74 -7.99 19.04
N HIS A 166 -8.88 -8.26 20.33
CA HIS A 166 -9.32 -7.23 21.29
C HIS A 166 -8.28 -6.10 21.38
N GLU A 167 -6.99 -6.42 21.49
CA GLU A 167 -5.91 -5.44 21.55
C GLU A 167 -5.85 -4.60 20.28
N ILE A 168 -5.95 -5.24 19.09
CA ILE A 168 -6.01 -4.54 17.80
C ILE A 168 -7.23 -3.61 17.71
N ALA A 169 -8.40 -4.06 18.14
CA ALA A 169 -9.60 -3.21 18.15
C ALA A 169 -9.41 -1.97 19.04
N MET A 170 -8.77 -2.15 20.20
CA MET A 170 -8.46 -1.04 21.11
C MET A 170 -7.41 -0.09 20.53
N ASP A 171 -6.38 -0.59 19.88
CA ASP A 171 -5.37 0.21 19.16
C ASP A 171 -6.01 1.12 18.10
N ILE A 172 -6.96 0.60 17.34
CA ILE A 172 -7.68 1.37 16.33
C ILE A 172 -8.59 2.44 16.96
N LEU A 173 -9.28 2.12 18.06
CA LEU A 173 -10.28 3.00 18.68
C LEU A 173 -9.67 4.03 19.65
N SER A 174 -8.46 3.77 20.14
CA SER A 174 -7.75 4.60 21.11
C SER A 174 -6.36 4.95 20.58
N PRO A 175 -6.22 6.03 19.80
CA PRO A 175 -4.99 6.36 19.06
C PRO A 175 -3.71 6.49 19.92
N ASP A 176 -3.87 6.66 21.23
CA ASP A 176 -2.74 6.79 22.17
C ASP A 176 -2.25 5.42 22.73
N THR A 177 -2.86 4.32 22.29
CA THR A 177 -2.50 2.96 22.72
C THR A 177 -2.04 2.17 21.49
N HIS A 178 -0.73 1.90 21.39
CA HIS A 178 -0.20 1.07 20.31
C HIS A 178 -0.01 -0.37 20.77
N THR A 179 -0.33 -1.31 19.90
CA THR A 179 -0.01 -2.73 20.10
C THR A 179 1.20 -3.14 19.26
N ASP A 180 2.13 -3.84 19.88
CA ASP A 180 3.32 -4.39 19.21
C ASP A 180 2.95 -5.49 18.19
N ILE A 181 1.74 -6.05 18.27
CA ILE A 181 1.27 -7.14 17.38
C ILE A 181 1.37 -6.74 15.90
N LEU A 182 1.13 -5.46 15.58
CA LEU A 182 1.15 -4.96 14.21
C LEU A 182 2.49 -4.31 13.82
N CYS A 183 3.47 -4.21 14.72
CA CYS A 183 4.76 -3.57 14.44
C CYS A 183 5.62 -4.38 13.46
N GLY A 184 6.57 -3.69 12.84
CA GLY A 184 7.50 -4.24 11.87
C GLY A 184 7.07 -4.11 10.41
N PRO A 185 7.93 -4.60 9.51
CA PRO A 185 7.70 -4.57 8.08
C PRO A 185 6.73 -5.67 7.62
N LYS A 186 5.93 -5.35 6.59
CA LYS A 186 5.15 -6.33 5.83
C LYS A 186 5.23 -5.97 4.35
N TYR A 187 5.59 -6.93 3.50
CA TYR A 187 5.54 -6.80 2.06
C TYR A 187 4.45 -7.72 1.50
N PHE A 188 3.52 -7.14 0.75
CA PHE A 188 2.45 -7.84 0.05
C PHE A 188 2.89 -8.09 -1.39
N TRP A 189 3.54 -9.21 -1.62
CA TRP A 189 4.18 -9.55 -2.88
C TRP A 189 3.20 -9.88 -4.02
N ARG A 190 1.96 -10.23 -3.69
CA ARG A 190 0.87 -10.37 -4.66
C ARG A 190 0.32 -9.04 -5.14
N SER A 191 0.57 -7.96 -4.40
CA SER A 191 -0.03 -6.64 -4.59
C SER A 191 0.98 -5.53 -4.84
N ASP A 192 2.28 -5.84 -4.91
CA ASP A 192 3.38 -4.89 -5.07
C ASP A 192 3.36 -3.74 -4.05
N CYS A 193 3.00 -4.02 -2.80
CA CYS A 193 2.84 -3.03 -1.74
C CYS A 193 3.62 -3.41 -0.49
N GLY A 194 4.05 -2.41 0.28
CA GLY A 194 4.71 -2.62 1.56
C GLY A 194 4.22 -1.67 2.65
N ILE A 195 4.30 -2.12 3.89
CA ILE A 195 4.00 -1.35 5.09
C ILE A 195 5.16 -1.50 6.06
N TYR A 196 5.53 -0.40 6.69
CA TYR A 196 6.45 -0.36 7.81
C TYR A 196 5.79 0.34 9.00
N ARG A 197 5.64 -0.36 10.12
CA ARG A 197 5.11 0.19 11.38
C ARG A 197 6.23 0.19 12.41
N ALA A 198 6.70 1.36 12.78
CA ALA A 198 7.55 1.56 13.93
C ALA A 198 6.71 1.86 15.18
N GLU A 199 7.34 2.13 16.30
CA GLU A 199 6.64 2.47 17.55
C GLU A 199 5.90 3.82 17.46
N GLU A 200 6.53 4.84 16.83
CA GLU A 200 6.00 6.22 16.81
C GLU A 200 5.59 6.72 15.41
N TRP A 201 5.77 5.90 14.38
CA TRP A 201 5.47 6.30 13.01
C TRP A 201 5.14 5.11 12.11
N TYR A 202 4.50 5.44 11.02
CA TYR A 202 4.05 4.51 9.98
C TYR A 202 4.47 5.00 8.60
N SER A 203 4.78 4.07 7.72
CA SER A 203 4.95 4.36 6.30
C SER A 203 4.41 3.22 5.44
N SER A 204 3.93 3.59 4.27
CA SER A 204 3.55 2.64 3.23
C SER A 204 4.20 2.96 1.90
N ILE A 205 4.43 1.93 1.11
CA ILE A 205 4.85 2.04 -0.29
C ILE A 205 3.85 1.30 -1.17
N ARG A 206 3.26 2.01 -2.13
CA ARG A 206 2.40 1.42 -3.15
C ARG A 206 3.07 1.51 -4.50
N MET A 207 3.34 0.35 -5.06
CA MET A 207 3.93 0.15 -6.38
C MET A 207 2.96 -0.61 -7.27
N HIS A 208 3.28 -0.76 -8.53
CA HIS A 208 2.60 -1.66 -9.45
C HIS A 208 3.56 -2.15 -10.53
N SER A 209 3.24 -3.29 -11.10
CA SER A 209 4.00 -3.93 -12.17
C SER A 209 3.07 -4.30 -13.33
N GLU A 210 3.59 -4.98 -14.34
CA GLU A 210 2.76 -5.60 -15.39
C GLU A 210 1.76 -6.62 -14.81
N ARG A 211 2.01 -7.14 -13.59
CA ARG A 211 1.17 -8.12 -12.88
C ARG A 211 0.01 -7.51 -12.13
N THR A 212 0.07 -6.23 -11.78
CA THR A 212 -0.88 -5.57 -10.88
C THR A 212 -1.49 -4.32 -11.50
N VAL A 213 -2.71 -3.99 -11.06
CA VAL A 213 -3.40 -2.76 -11.48
C VAL A 213 -3.08 -1.63 -10.52
N GLY A 214 -2.53 -0.53 -11.02
CA GLY A 214 -2.09 0.59 -10.19
C GLY A 214 -3.23 1.37 -9.53
N PHE A 215 -4.35 1.53 -10.22
CA PHE A 215 -5.51 2.28 -9.72
C PHE A 215 -6.80 1.88 -10.46
N GLU A 216 -7.96 2.29 -9.89
CA GLU A 216 -9.26 2.17 -10.55
C GLU A 216 -10.07 3.47 -10.35
N TYR A 217 -11.05 3.71 -11.24
CA TYR A 217 -11.97 4.85 -11.17
C TYR A 217 -13.42 4.43 -11.43
N THR A 218 -13.76 3.19 -11.12
CA THR A 218 -15.11 2.66 -11.22
C THR A 218 -16.11 3.58 -10.52
N ASN A 219 -17.29 3.75 -11.07
CA ASN A 219 -18.33 4.69 -10.63
C ASN A 219 -17.94 6.18 -10.69
N LYS A 220 -16.89 6.56 -11.40
CA LYS A 220 -16.31 7.91 -11.46
C LYS A 220 -15.78 8.39 -10.10
N GLU A 221 -15.40 7.47 -9.23
CA GLU A 221 -14.73 7.76 -7.99
C GLU A 221 -13.23 7.95 -8.24
N ASN A 222 -12.63 8.98 -7.64
CA ASN A 222 -11.22 9.34 -7.71
C ASN A 222 -10.64 9.44 -9.14
N LEU A 223 -11.18 10.36 -9.92
CA LEU A 223 -10.75 10.60 -11.32
C LEU A 223 -9.30 11.11 -11.44
N LEU A 224 -8.64 11.45 -10.34
CA LEU A 224 -7.29 11.99 -10.28
C LEU A 224 -6.22 10.95 -9.89
N ALA A 225 -6.61 9.70 -9.64
CA ALA A 225 -5.76 8.65 -9.05
C ALA A 225 -4.66 8.09 -9.97
N ASN A 226 -4.42 8.67 -11.14
CA ASN A 226 -3.56 8.11 -12.20
C ASN A 226 -2.17 7.66 -11.73
N PHE A 227 -1.57 8.37 -10.76
CA PHE A 227 -0.22 8.11 -10.27
C PHE A 227 -0.18 7.43 -8.89
N SER A 228 -1.32 6.95 -8.38
CA SER A 228 -1.44 6.45 -6.98
C SER A 228 -0.60 5.21 -6.66
N ALA A 229 -0.05 4.54 -7.66
CA ALA A 229 0.82 3.38 -7.46
C ALA A 229 2.20 3.52 -8.13
N ASP A 230 2.58 4.72 -8.58
CA ASP A 230 3.88 4.96 -9.23
C ASP A 230 5.02 5.10 -8.20
N GLY A 231 5.02 4.22 -7.19
CA GLY A 231 5.92 4.26 -6.05
C GLY A 231 5.48 5.29 -5.01
N ALA A 232 4.16 5.39 -4.76
CA ALA A 232 3.62 6.27 -3.73
C ALA A 232 4.11 5.83 -2.35
N LEU A 233 4.78 6.75 -1.63
CA LEU A 233 5.44 6.52 -0.35
C LEU A 233 4.87 7.50 0.68
N LEU A 234 3.93 7.04 1.50
CA LEU A 234 3.26 7.86 2.50
C LEU A 234 3.90 7.71 3.87
N PHE A 235 3.88 8.80 4.65
CA PHE A 235 4.44 8.86 6.00
C PHE A 235 3.41 9.42 6.98
N MET A 236 3.12 8.71 8.05
CA MET A 236 2.21 9.15 9.11
C MET A 236 2.87 9.04 10.49
N GLN A 237 2.71 10.06 11.30
CA GLN A 237 3.04 10.08 12.74
C GLN A 237 1.74 10.18 13.55
N HIS A 238 0.84 11.08 13.15
CA HIS A 238 -0.39 11.37 13.86
C HIS A 238 -1.64 10.74 13.24
N GLY A 239 -1.53 10.14 12.04
CA GLY A 239 -2.65 9.60 11.27
C GLY A 239 -3.52 10.66 10.58
N ARG A 240 -3.27 11.96 10.80
CA ARG A 240 -4.07 13.08 10.25
C ARG A 240 -3.41 13.78 9.07
N GLU A 241 -2.24 13.36 8.67
CA GLU A 241 -1.42 13.99 7.65
C GLU A 241 -2.14 14.16 6.31
N TYR A 242 -2.99 13.19 5.97
CA TYR A 242 -3.71 13.14 4.70
C TYR A 242 -5.25 13.20 4.88
N GLU A 243 -5.75 13.47 6.09
CA GLU A 243 -7.19 13.44 6.36
C GLU A 243 -7.91 14.58 5.63
N ASN A 244 -8.86 14.24 4.74
CA ASN A 244 -9.68 15.20 3.98
C ASN A 244 -8.88 16.17 3.07
N ILE A 245 -7.66 15.85 2.67
CA ILE A 245 -6.82 16.72 1.83
C ILE A 245 -7.13 16.59 0.33
N PHE A 246 -7.75 15.50 -0.11
CA PHE A 246 -7.73 15.02 -1.49
C PHE A 246 -8.41 15.92 -2.51
N ALA A 247 -9.38 16.76 -2.10
CA ALA A 247 -10.01 17.73 -2.98
C ALA A 247 -9.01 18.78 -3.48
N HIS A 248 -8.11 19.24 -2.61
CA HIS A 248 -7.12 20.29 -2.89
C HIS A 248 -5.67 19.79 -2.93
N TRP A 249 -5.47 18.47 -3.05
CA TRP A 249 -4.17 17.83 -3.18
C TRP A 249 -3.60 18.00 -4.60
N ASP A 250 -2.30 18.21 -4.70
CA ASP A 250 -1.62 18.18 -5.99
C ASP A 250 -1.37 16.72 -6.41
N TRP A 251 -2.26 16.17 -7.20
CA TRP A 251 -2.22 14.78 -7.65
C TRP A 251 -1.04 14.43 -8.57
N ARG A 252 -0.21 15.43 -8.95
CA ARG A 252 1.10 15.20 -9.59
C ARG A 252 2.23 15.07 -8.59
N LYS A 253 1.98 15.42 -7.33
CA LYS A 253 2.95 15.35 -6.24
C LYS A 253 2.52 14.42 -5.13
N ILE A 254 1.95 13.27 -5.51
CA ILE A 254 1.74 12.18 -4.54
C ILE A 254 3.10 11.81 -3.95
N PRO A 255 3.28 11.79 -2.63
CA PRO A 255 4.56 11.49 -2.01
C PRO A 255 5.21 10.23 -2.59
N GLY A 256 6.51 10.28 -2.87
CA GLY A 256 7.28 9.20 -3.46
C GLY A 256 7.19 9.07 -4.98
N THR A 257 6.17 9.62 -5.66
CA THR A 257 5.99 9.41 -7.10
C THR A 257 6.93 10.26 -7.96
N THR A 258 7.30 9.72 -9.13
CA THR A 258 8.03 10.45 -10.18
C THR A 258 7.09 10.65 -11.35
N THR A 259 6.81 11.91 -11.72
CA THR A 259 5.74 12.26 -12.67
C THR A 259 6.11 13.44 -13.56
N TYR A 260 5.32 13.64 -14.63
CA TYR A 260 5.37 14.83 -15.45
C TYR A 260 4.58 15.98 -14.82
N GLU A 261 5.16 17.19 -14.80
CA GLU A 261 4.51 18.43 -14.37
C GLU A 261 3.64 19.07 -15.46
N ASP A 262 4.05 18.94 -16.70
CA ASP A 262 3.48 19.64 -17.85
C ASP A 262 2.47 18.82 -18.66
N ARG A 263 2.23 17.57 -18.31
CA ARG A 263 1.18 16.75 -18.91
C ARG A 263 -0.20 17.08 -18.32
N LEU A 264 -0.98 17.88 -19.02
CA LEU A 264 -2.31 18.31 -18.60
C LEU A 264 -3.41 17.81 -19.54
N PRO A 265 -4.64 17.55 -19.01
CA PRO A 265 -4.96 17.38 -17.58
C PRO A 265 -4.46 16.06 -17.03
N ILE A 266 -4.51 15.89 -15.69
CA ILE A 266 -4.40 14.55 -15.09
C ILE A 266 -5.59 13.76 -15.62
N ARG A 267 -5.32 12.67 -16.30
CA ARG A 267 -6.35 11.87 -16.94
C ARG A 267 -6.26 10.43 -16.48
N CYS A 268 -7.37 9.91 -15.97
CA CYS A 268 -7.50 8.48 -15.78
C CYS A 268 -7.53 7.78 -17.13
N PRO A 269 -6.66 6.79 -17.38
CA PRO A 269 -6.71 5.97 -18.57
C PRO A 269 -8.06 5.23 -18.71
N GLU A 270 -8.51 5.06 -19.93
CA GLU A 270 -9.79 4.39 -20.23
C GLU A 270 -9.65 2.86 -20.25
N SER A 271 -8.44 2.34 -20.51
CA SER A 271 -8.17 0.90 -20.59
C SER A 271 -7.37 0.39 -19.41
N ASP A 272 -7.56 -0.88 -19.03
CA ASP A 272 -6.79 -1.52 -17.97
C ASP A 272 -5.32 -1.67 -18.33
N ALA A 273 -4.98 -1.81 -19.63
CA ALA A 273 -3.62 -1.87 -20.12
C ALA A 273 -2.82 -0.58 -19.84
N GLU A 274 -3.48 0.58 -19.80
CA GLU A 274 -2.86 1.85 -19.47
C GLU A 274 -2.70 2.06 -17.95
N LYS A 275 -3.37 1.24 -17.13
CA LYS A 275 -3.30 1.30 -15.66
C LYS A 275 -2.16 0.49 -15.08
N THR A 276 -1.42 -0.24 -15.91
CA THR A 276 -0.29 -1.06 -15.48
C THR A 276 1.04 -0.42 -15.83
N ASN A 277 2.04 -0.70 -15.02
CA ASN A 277 3.43 -0.46 -15.34
C ASN A 277 3.91 -1.53 -16.35
N ARG A 278 4.77 -1.16 -17.30
CA ARG A 278 5.28 -2.09 -18.33
C ARG A 278 6.45 -2.94 -17.86
N SER A 279 6.84 -2.84 -16.61
CA SER A 279 7.92 -3.62 -16.04
C SER A 279 7.42 -4.70 -15.08
N LEU A 280 8.11 -5.84 -15.09
CA LEU A 280 7.99 -6.89 -14.09
C LEU A 280 8.96 -6.69 -12.91
N HIS A 281 9.94 -5.78 -13.02
CA HIS A 281 10.97 -5.56 -12.00
C HIS A 281 10.45 -4.70 -10.85
N VAL A 282 9.53 -5.29 -10.10
CA VAL A 282 8.94 -4.72 -8.89
C VAL A 282 8.94 -5.79 -7.81
N GLY A 283 9.40 -5.42 -6.61
CA GLY A 283 9.45 -6.38 -5.51
C GLY A 283 9.88 -5.77 -4.19
N GLY A 284 9.87 -6.59 -3.15
CA GLY A 284 10.31 -6.22 -1.82
C GLY A 284 10.87 -7.41 -1.04
N LEU A 285 11.73 -7.11 -0.09
CA LEU A 285 12.34 -8.05 0.84
C LEU A 285 12.23 -7.49 2.25
N SER A 286 11.61 -8.23 3.16
CA SER A 286 11.55 -7.89 4.57
C SER A 286 12.35 -8.89 5.39
N LYS A 287 13.25 -8.39 6.27
CA LYS A 287 14.07 -9.21 7.16
C LYS A 287 14.56 -8.41 8.37
N ASP A 288 14.51 -9.00 9.55
CA ASP A 288 15.09 -8.44 10.79
C ASP A 288 14.72 -6.97 11.03
N ASN A 289 13.45 -6.63 10.92
CA ASN A 289 12.91 -5.28 11.04
C ASN A 289 13.42 -4.29 9.97
N ILE A 290 13.78 -4.79 8.79
CA ILE A 290 14.20 -4.01 7.62
C ILE A 290 13.26 -4.34 6.47
N LEU A 291 12.82 -3.33 5.72
CA LEU A 291 12.11 -3.52 4.46
C LEU A 291 12.89 -2.83 3.34
N CYS A 292 13.20 -3.58 2.31
CA CYS A 292 13.76 -3.06 1.05
C CYS A 292 12.71 -3.25 -0.04
N THR A 293 12.39 -2.22 -0.79
CA THR A 293 11.50 -2.31 -1.95
C THR A 293 12.13 -1.69 -3.17
N THR A 294 11.76 -2.17 -4.34
CA THR A 294 12.20 -1.58 -5.61
C THR A 294 11.10 -1.64 -6.66
N MET A 295 11.12 -0.65 -7.55
CA MET A 295 10.23 -0.54 -8.69
C MET A 295 10.99 0.05 -9.89
N GLU A 296 10.95 -0.64 -11.02
CA GLU A 296 11.23 -0.04 -12.30
C GLU A 296 9.93 0.55 -12.84
N LEU A 297 9.85 1.87 -12.86
CA LEU A 297 8.73 2.59 -13.46
C LEU A 297 8.97 2.70 -14.97
N GLU A 298 8.09 2.12 -15.76
CA GLU A 298 8.13 2.16 -17.22
C GLU A 298 6.71 2.40 -17.76
N ARG A 299 6.33 3.67 -17.84
CA ARG A 299 5.00 4.04 -18.34
C ARG A 299 4.98 5.45 -18.92
N ASP A 300 4.14 5.67 -19.91
CA ASP A 300 3.94 6.98 -20.57
C ASP A 300 5.22 7.61 -21.11
N GLY A 301 6.23 6.79 -21.47
CA GLY A 301 7.54 7.26 -21.91
C GLY A 301 8.47 7.73 -20.77
N LEU A 302 8.02 7.66 -19.53
CA LEU A 302 8.81 7.93 -18.33
C LEU A 302 9.43 6.63 -17.82
N HIS A 303 10.74 6.66 -17.56
CA HIS A 303 11.48 5.59 -16.95
C HIS A 303 12.17 6.07 -15.66
N ALA A 304 12.14 5.25 -14.63
CA ALA A 304 12.90 5.48 -13.39
C ALA A 304 13.11 4.17 -12.63
N LEU A 305 14.30 4.00 -12.05
CA LEU A 305 14.59 2.96 -11.06
C LEU A 305 14.46 3.58 -9.68
N LYS A 306 13.61 3.00 -8.83
CA LYS A 306 13.26 3.53 -7.51
C LYS A 306 13.42 2.45 -6.47
N SER A 307 14.19 2.70 -5.41
CA SER A 307 14.34 1.78 -4.28
C SER A 307 14.16 2.51 -2.96
N ASN A 308 13.46 1.86 -2.02
CA ASN A 308 13.22 2.40 -0.70
C ASN A 308 13.69 1.41 0.37
N PHE A 309 14.36 1.92 1.39
CA PHE A 309 14.96 1.16 2.47
C PHE A 309 14.45 1.69 3.80
N PHE A 310 13.67 0.88 4.49
CA PHE A 310 13.01 1.24 5.73
C PHE A 310 13.76 0.62 6.89
N PHE A 311 14.07 1.45 7.87
CA PHE A 311 14.67 1.08 9.15
C PHE A 311 13.80 1.65 10.27
N GLU A 312 14.06 1.28 11.50
CA GLU A 312 13.23 1.66 12.64
C GLU A 312 13.15 3.18 12.86
N ASP A 313 14.19 3.93 12.53
CA ASP A 313 14.33 5.36 12.81
C ASP A 313 14.45 6.26 11.56
N LEU A 314 14.41 5.69 10.35
CA LEU A 314 14.45 6.44 9.10
C LEU A 314 14.03 5.61 7.88
N VAL A 315 13.72 6.31 6.78
CA VAL A 315 13.57 5.72 5.45
C VAL A 315 14.55 6.40 4.50
N ILE A 316 15.24 5.60 3.68
CA ILE A 316 16.10 6.11 2.59
C ILE A 316 15.45 5.78 1.27
N ALA A 317 15.27 6.79 0.43
CA ALA A 317 14.77 6.63 -0.93
C ALA A 317 15.86 6.98 -1.94
N LEU A 318 16.09 6.07 -2.87
CA LEU A 318 17.02 6.22 -3.99
C LEU A 318 16.25 6.16 -5.31
N GLY A 319 16.58 7.07 -6.20
CA GLY A 319 16.11 7.04 -7.58
C GLY A 319 17.26 7.23 -8.55
N SER A 320 17.26 6.48 -9.64
CA SER A 320 18.27 6.59 -10.68
C SER A 320 17.68 6.32 -12.07
N ASP A 321 18.45 6.60 -13.09
CA ASP A 321 18.07 6.41 -14.50
C ASP A 321 16.72 7.06 -14.85
N ILE A 322 16.44 8.23 -14.24
CA ILE A 322 15.22 8.99 -14.49
C ILE A 322 15.36 9.69 -15.83
N ARG A 323 14.53 9.29 -16.79
CA ARG A 323 14.55 9.83 -18.15
C ARG A 323 13.16 9.80 -18.79
N SER A 324 12.93 10.69 -19.74
CA SER A 324 11.75 10.70 -20.59
C SER A 324 12.14 10.44 -22.05
N SER A 325 11.39 9.59 -22.72
CA SER A 325 11.47 9.39 -24.17
C SER A 325 10.53 10.30 -24.94
N ASP A 326 9.63 11.02 -24.26
CA ASP A 326 8.67 11.94 -24.90
C ASP A 326 9.21 13.38 -24.88
N PRO A 327 9.60 13.95 -26.02
CA PRO A 327 10.12 15.30 -26.09
C PRO A 327 9.08 16.40 -25.79
N ALA A 328 7.81 16.05 -25.77
CA ALA A 328 6.74 16.99 -25.44
C ALA A 328 6.68 17.32 -23.94
N PHE A 329 7.25 16.46 -23.08
CA PHE A 329 7.28 16.66 -21.63
C PHE A 329 8.68 17.02 -21.18
N THR A 330 8.84 18.23 -20.68
CA THR A 330 10.14 18.80 -20.35
C THR A 330 10.39 18.91 -18.85
N ARG A 331 9.37 18.70 -18.03
CA ARG A 331 9.43 18.85 -16.58
C ARG A 331 9.02 17.55 -15.89
N VAL A 332 10.00 16.90 -15.28
CA VAL A 332 9.80 15.69 -14.44
C VAL A 332 10.15 16.02 -13.00
N THR A 333 9.32 15.60 -12.07
CA THR A 333 9.57 15.80 -10.64
C THR A 333 9.43 14.48 -9.87
N THR A 334 10.19 14.35 -8.77
CA THR A 334 9.93 13.32 -7.76
C THR A 334 9.45 14.00 -6.49
N ALA A 335 8.20 13.75 -6.12
CA ALA A 335 7.65 14.24 -4.86
C ALA A 335 8.29 13.49 -3.68
N ILE A 336 8.67 14.23 -2.64
CA ILE A 336 9.17 13.67 -1.38
C ILE A 336 8.02 13.50 -0.41
N ASP A 337 7.28 14.59 -0.15
CA ASP A 337 6.08 14.57 0.68
C ASP A 337 5.11 15.69 0.28
N GLN A 338 3.84 15.47 0.63
CA GLN A 338 2.77 16.46 0.56
C GLN A 338 1.73 16.14 1.64
N ASN A 339 1.42 17.11 2.50
CA ASN A 339 0.50 16.93 3.62
C ASN A 339 -0.09 18.28 4.06
N HIS A 340 -0.98 18.27 5.06
CA HIS A 340 -1.50 19.51 5.63
C HIS A 340 -0.38 20.40 6.20
N LEU A 341 -0.41 21.70 5.87
CA LEU A 341 0.48 22.68 6.49
C LEU A 341 -0.05 23.05 7.88
N VAL A 342 0.50 22.42 8.92
CA VAL A 342 0.04 22.58 10.31
C VAL A 342 1.04 23.31 11.20
N SER A 343 2.27 23.50 10.73
CA SER A 343 3.34 24.19 11.47
C SER A 343 4.23 24.97 10.52
N GLU A 344 5.19 25.72 11.09
CA GLU A 344 6.21 26.41 10.32
C GLU A 344 7.14 25.42 9.60
N VAL A 345 7.50 25.77 8.36
CA VAL A 345 8.47 25.02 7.57
C VAL A 345 9.86 25.59 7.80
N SER A 346 10.77 24.78 8.31
CA SER A 346 12.18 25.14 8.48
C SER A 346 13.03 24.48 7.40
N SER A 347 14.11 25.11 6.97
CA SER A 347 14.98 24.56 5.93
C SER A 347 16.44 24.99 6.11
N GLY A 348 17.35 24.18 5.57
CA GLY A 348 18.77 24.46 5.39
C GLY A 348 19.19 24.30 3.94
N SER A 349 20.49 24.11 3.71
CA SER A 349 21.04 23.98 2.34
C SER A 349 20.57 22.71 1.63
N ASN A 350 20.42 21.61 2.37
CA ASN A 350 20.09 20.28 1.83
C ASN A 350 18.99 19.56 2.62
N TRP A 351 18.25 20.28 3.48
CA TRP A 351 17.18 19.68 4.27
C TRP A 351 15.98 20.61 4.42
N ILE A 352 14.84 20.02 4.66
CA ILE A 352 13.56 20.66 5.00
C ILE A 352 12.95 19.91 6.18
N HIS A 353 12.26 20.64 7.05
CA HIS A 353 11.53 20.09 8.17
C HIS A 353 10.12 20.69 8.25
N HIS A 354 9.12 19.84 8.47
CA HIS A 354 7.76 20.24 8.73
C HIS A 354 7.10 19.22 9.68
N ASP A 355 6.48 19.71 10.75
CA ASP A 355 5.62 18.93 11.65
C ASP A 355 6.24 17.61 12.15
N GLY A 356 7.43 17.70 12.77
CA GLY A 356 8.15 16.53 13.29
C GLY A 356 8.82 15.64 12.24
N ARG A 357 8.77 16.01 10.97
CA ARG A 357 9.29 15.25 9.83
C ARG A 357 10.45 15.98 9.16
N GLY A 358 11.61 15.33 9.13
CA GLY A 358 12.80 15.83 8.45
C GLY A 358 13.00 15.15 7.10
N TYR A 359 13.38 15.92 6.09
CA TYR A 359 13.72 15.45 4.74
C TYR A 359 15.09 15.97 4.39
N VAL A 360 16.04 15.09 4.12
CA VAL A 360 17.45 15.45 3.88
C VAL A 360 17.91 14.90 2.55
N SER A 361 18.35 15.75 1.66
CA SER A 361 19.03 15.36 0.42
C SER A 361 20.43 14.81 0.73
N LEU A 362 20.76 13.63 0.21
CA LEU A 362 22.01 12.92 0.46
C LEU A 362 23.06 13.09 -0.65
N ASP A 363 22.65 13.60 -1.81
CA ASP A 363 23.51 13.87 -2.96
C ASP A 363 23.75 15.36 -3.21
N GLY A 364 23.18 16.22 -2.35
CA GLY A 364 23.28 17.67 -2.45
C GLY A 364 22.31 18.30 -3.46
N ALA A 365 21.42 17.51 -4.07
CA ALA A 365 20.36 18.04 -4.92
C ALA A 365 19.44 18.95 -4.08
N LYS A 366 19.04 20.07 -4.66
CA LYS A 366 18.16 21.02 -3.97
C LYS A 366 16.75 20.45 -3.83
N ILE A 367 16.25 20.42 -2.61
CA ILE A 367 14.84 20.15 -2.34
C ILE A 367 14.04 21.42 -2.61
N GLN A 368 13.06 21.34 -3.51
CA GLN A 368 12.08 22.39 -3.72
C GLN A 368 10.95 22.24 -2.72
N SER A 369 10.28 23.32 -2.35
CA SER A 369 9.13 23.27 -1.45
C SER A 369 8.12 24.39 -1.72
N SER A 370 6.89 24.15 -1.33
CA SER A 370 5.80 25.13 -1.29
C SER A 370 4.98 24.91 0.00
N ALA A 371 4.49 26.01 0.55
CA ALA A 371 3.65 26.05 1.74
C ALA A 371 2.53 27.07 1.48
N GLU A 372 1.52 26.65 0.72
CA GLU A 372 0.51 27.54 0.13
C GLU A 372 -0.91 26.99 0.33
N GLU A 373 -1.90 27.90 0.21
CA GLU A 373 -3.29 27.50 0.08
C GLU A 373 -3.53 26.94 -1.33
N GLN A 374 -4.15 25.76 -1.39
CA GLN A 374 -4.61 25.12 -2.61
C GLN A 374 -6.13 25.00 -2.59
N GLU A 375 -6.75 25.01 -3.77
CA GLU A 375 -8.18 24.85 -3.95
C GLU A 375 -8.46 23.68 -4.89
N GLY A 376 -9.52 22.93 -4.61
CA GLY A 376 -9.94 21.83 -5.45
C GLY A 376 -11.39 21.42 -5.21
N LYS A 377 -11.81 20.35 -5.87
CA LYS A 377 -13.19 19.92 -5.91
C LYS A 377 -13.34 18.47 -5.47
N TRP A 378 -14.30 18.23 -4.59
CA TRP A 378 -14.62 16.88 -4.13
C TRP A 378 -15.36 16.03 -5.17
N ASP A 379 -16.05 16.65 -6.14
CA ASP A 379 -16.76 15.91 -7.20
C ASP A 379 -15.82 15.12 -8.14
N LEU A 380 -14.53 15.49 -8.20
CA LEU A 380 -13.48 14.73 -8.88
C LEU A 380 -13.02 13.48 -8.11
N ILE A 381 -13.28 13.48 -6.80
CA ILE A 381 -12.93 12.38 -5.88
C ILE A 381 -14.14 11.45 -5.67
N ASP A 382 -15.32 12.04 -5.48
CA ASP A 382 -16.56 11.30 -5.32
C ASP A 382 -17.73 12.12 -5.88
N PRO A 383 -18.44 11.62 -6.89
CA PRO A 383 -19.55 12.33 -7.54
C PRO A 383 -20.73 12.64 -6.59
N PHE A 384 -20.79 12.02 -5.41
CA PHE A 384 -21.75 12.34 -4.36
C PHE A 384 -21.60 13.78 -3.86
N TYR A 385 -20.38 14.34 -3.86
CA TYR A 385 -20.08 15.71 -3.39
C TYR A 385 -20.17 16.73 -4.52
N LYS A 386 -21.22 16.65 -5.31
CA LYS A 386 -21.46 17.55 -6.43
C LYS A 386 -21.27 19.02 -6.05
N ASP A 387 -20.51 19.75 -6.86
CA ASP A 387 -20.23 21.19 -6.70
C ASP A 387 -19.54 21.61 -5.39
N LYS A 388 -19.05 20.67 -4.58
CA LYS A 388 -18.34 20.96 -3.34
C LYS A 388 -16.87 21.28 -3.62
N SER A 389 -16.49 22.54 -3.48
CA SER A 389 -15.09 23.01 -3.47
C SER A 389 -14.56 23.07 -2.05
N GLU A 390 -13.26 22.89 -1.89
CA GLU A 390 -12.55 23.05 -0.62
C GLU A 390 -11.20 23.69 -0.82
N LYS A 391 -10.78 24.51 0.13
CA LYS A 391 -9.44 25.14 0.21
C LYS A 391 -8.74 24.63 1.46
N GLY A 392 -7.43 24.42 1.33
CA GLY A 392 -6.61 24.04 2.46
C GLY A 392 -5.17 24.45 2.28
N LYS A 393 -4.48 24.67 3.39
CA LYS A 393 -3.05 24.95 3.39
C LYS A 393 -2.28 23.64 3.26
N VAL A 394 -1.41 23.56 2.27
CA VAL A 394 -0.67 22.35 1.94
C VAL A 394 0.84 22.65 1.97
N PHE A 395 1.57 21.81 2.69
CA PHE A 395 3.01 21.69 2.54
C PHE A 395 3.31 20.61 1.49
N LYS A 396 4.28 20.89 0.61
CA LYS A 396 4.84 19.90 -0.31
C LYS A 396 6.33 20.17 -0.57
N CYS A 397 7.08 19.09 -0.79
CA CYS A 397 8.48 19.17 -1.20
C CYS A 397 8.83 18.10 -2.24
N TRP A 398 9.76 18.44 -3.15
CA TRP A 398 10.08 17.60 -4.30
C TRP A 398 11.46 17.87 -4.87
N PHE A 399 11.96 16.96 -5.72
CA PHE A 399 13.09 17.18 -6.61
C PHE A 399 12.62 17.48 -8.03
N GLU A 400 13.35 18.35 -8.73
CA GLU A 400 13.18 18.58 -10.16
C GLU A 400 14.26 17.81 -10.93
N HIS A 401 13.86 17.19 -12.04
CA HIS A 401 14.75 16.41 -12.90
C HIS A 401 14.82 17.02 -14.29
N SER A 402 15.99 16.91 -14.92
CA SER A 402 16.16 17.20 -16.34
C SER A 402 15.86 15.92 -17.15
N PRO A 403 14.74 15.83 -17.85
CA PRO A 403 14.32 14.58 -18.50
C PRO A 403 15.19 14.18 -19.69
N SER A 404 15.99 15.12 -20.23
CA SER A 404 16.96 14.88 -21.32
C SER A 404 18.29 14.30 -20.85
N LEU A 405 18.52 14.26 -19.53
CA LEU A 405 19.70 13.70 -18.90
C LEU A 405 19.27 12.58 -17.96
N GLN A 406 20.10 11.55 -17.82
CA GLN A 406 19.87 10.58 -16.76
C GLN A 406 19.99 11.29 -15.41
N SER A 407 18.86 11.46 -14.74
CA SER A 407 18.78 12.10 -13.44
C SER A 407 18.68 11.08 -12.33
N SER A 408 19.04 11.48 -11.12
CA SER A 408 18.95 10.69 -9.92
C SER A 408 18.51 11.55 -8.73
N TYR A 409 18.10 10.90 -7.65
CA TYR A 409 17.91 11.50 -6.34
C TYR A 409 18.29 10.55 -5.23
N SER A 410 18.64 11.09 -4.09
CA SER A 410 18.76 10.34 -2.85
C SER A 410 18.31 11.21 -1.68
N TYR A 411 17.42 10.69 -0.83
CA TYR A 411 17.02 11.40 0.37
C TYR A 411 16.74 10.47 1.55
N ALA A 412 16.86 11.05 2.76
CA ALA A 412 16.40 10.45 3.99
C ALA A 412 15.12 11.12 4.45
N TYR A 413 14.14 10.33 4.87
CA TYR A 413 13.03 10.73 5.73
C TYR A 413 13.39 10.41 7.18
N LEU A 414 13.28 11.40 8.05
CA LEU A 414 13.60 11.33 9.47
C LEU A 414 12.32 11.58 10.28
N PRO A 415 11.63 10.53 10.74
CA PRO A 415 10.43 10.68 11.54
C PRO A 415 10.74 11.19 12.95
N CYS A 416 9.78 11.83 13.59
CA CYS A 416 9.80 12.22 15.00
C CYS A 416 11.04 13.06 15.38
N ARG A 417 11.44 14.01 14.50
CA ARG A 417 12.59 14.89 14.70
C ARG A 417 12.16 16.36 14.77
N THR A 418 12.86 17.13 15.56
CA THR A 418 12.79 18.61 15.50
C THR A 418 13.58 19.14 14.31
N ALA A 419 13.34 20.40 13.92
CA ALA A 419 14.12 21.07 12.88
C ALA A 419 15.62 21.11 13.21
N ALA A 420 15.98 21.36 14.48
CA ALA A 420 17.37 21.36 14.92
C ALA A 420 18.03 19.97 14.80
N GLN A 421 17.33 18.91 15.17
CA GLN A 421 17.81 17.53 15.01
C GLN A 421 17.95 17.14 13.54
N THR A 422 17.01 17.58 12.67
CA THR A 422 17.10 17.37 11.23
C THR A 422 18.34 18.06 10.65
N GLY A 423 18.59 19.33 11.00
CA GLY A 423 19.77 20.06 10.56
C GLY A 423 21.07 19.42 11.05
N GLN A 424 21.13 19.01 12.31
CA GLN A 424 22.30 18.33 12.86
C GLN A 424 22.58 16.98 12.17
N TRP A 425 21.54 16.20 11.87
CA TRP A 425 21.68 14.94 11.15
C TRP A 425 22.14 15.18 9.69
N ALA A 426 21.65 16.26 9.05
CA ALA A 426 22.00 16.62 7.67
C ALA A 426 23.48 17.04 7.52
N GLU A 427 24.12 17.57 8.57
CA GLU A 427 25.56 17.87 8.58
C GLU A 427 26.44 16.62 8.55
N LYS A 428 25.98 15.54 9.17
CA LYS A 428 26.72 14.26 9.24
C LYS A 428 25.74 13.07 9.18
N PRO A 429 25.23 12.75 7.99
CA PRO A 429 24.33 11.62 7.83
C PRO A 429 24.97 10.30 8.31
N SER A 430 24.23 9.52 9.08
CA SER A 430 24.68 8.20 9.57
C SER A 430 24.58 7.11 8.49
N VAL A 431 23.89 7.37 7.37
CA VAL A 431 23.80 6.48 6.22
C VAL A 431 24.90 6.78 5.20
N ARG A 432 25.42 5.74 4.58
CA ARG A 432 26.35 5.86 3.46
C ARG A 432 25.75 5.26 2.20
N ILE A 433 25.45 6.10 1.21
CA ILE A 433 25.10 5.64 -0.13
C ILE A 433 26.36 5.09 -0.78
N ILE A 434 26.36 3.81 -1.17
CA ILE A 434 27.50 3.15 -1.80
C ILE A 434 27.36 3.29 -3.31
N ARG A 435 26.15 3.13 -3.82
CA ARG A 435 25.87 3.21 -5.25
C ARG A 435 24.42 3.64 -5.49
N ASN A 436 24.21 4.49 -6.50
CA ASN A 436 22.87 4.89 -6.97
C ASN A 436 22.94 5.17 -8.47
N ASP A 437 22.81 4.13 -9.28
CA ASP A 437 22.85 4.22 -10.74
C ASP A 437 21.92 3.19 -11.41
N GLY A 438 21.86 3.17 -12.74
CA GLY A 438 21.00 2.26 -13.51
C GLY A 438 21.34 0.77 -13.39
N ARG A 439 22.40 0.40 -12.68
CA ARG A 439 22.81 -1.00 -12.48
C ARG A 439 22.56 -1.50 -11.07
N CYS A 440 22.72 -0.60 -10.09
CA CYS A 440 22.61 -0.97 -8.68
C CYS A 440 22.29 0.24 -7.81
N GLN A 441 21.46 0.01 -6.80
CA GLN A 441 21.17 0.96 -5.73
C GLN A 441 21.53 0.30 -4.39
N ALA A 442 22.52 0.85 -3.68
CA ALA A 442 23.06 0.22 -2.48
C ALA A 442 23.47 1.24 -1.42
N LEU A 443 23.20 0.91 -0.18
CA LEU A 443 23.59 1.70 0.99
C LEU A 443 24.11 0.84 2.14
N LYS A 444 24.76 1.49 3.08
CA LYS A 444 25.09 0.92 4.40
C LYS A 444 24.56 1.79 5.52
N TYR A 445 23.83 1.17 6.45
CA TYR A 445 23.31 1.81 7.64
C TYR A 445 23.39 0.87 8.84
N ASN A 446 23.90 1.35 9.97
CA ASN A 446 24.04 0.57 11.23
C ASN A 446 24.64 -0.84 11.03
N GLY A 447 25.68 -0.94 10.21
CA GLY A 447 26.35 -2.21 9.92
C GLY A 447 25.64 -3.11 8.90
N VAL A 448 24.43 -2.77 8.49
CA VAL A 448 23.65 -3.50 7.48
C VAL A 448 23.94 -2.92 6.09
N ILE A 449 24.13 -3.78 5.10
CA ILE A 449 24.17 -3.42 3.68
C ILE A 449 22.84 -3.83 3.06
N CYS A 450 22.16 -2.87 2.43
CA CYS A 450 21.00 -3.12 1.58
C CYS A 450 21.39 -2.81 0.14
N ALA A 451 21.10 -3.72 -0.78
CA ALA A 451 21.43 -3.55 -2.19
C ALA A 451 20.32 -4.08 -3.11
N VAL A 452 20.01 -3.32 -4.14
CA VAL A 452 19.12 -3.71 -5.24
C VAL A 452 19.98 -3.75 -6.51
N PHE A 453 20.03 -4.90 -7.13
CA PHE A 453 20.72 -5.11 -8.39
C PHE A 453 19.70 -5.17 -9.53
N HIS A 454 19.79 -4.24 -10.46
CA HIS A 454 18.88 -4.15 -11.60
C HIS A 454 19.39 -4.94 -12.81
N ILE A 455 20.70 -5.15 -12.90
CA ILE A 455 21.36 -5.81 -14.04
C ILE A 455 22.28 -6.93 -13.52
N PRO A 456 22.29 -8.11 -14.16
CA PRO A 456 23.27 -9.16 -13.86
C PRO A 456 24.72 -8.69 -14.01
N GLY A 457 25.62 -9.23 -13.18
CA GLY A 457 27.03 -8.86 -13.20
C GLY A 457 27.78 -9.16 -11.92
N GLN A 458 29.01 -8.69 -11.85
CA GLN A 458 29.85 -8.74 -10.66
C GLN A 458 29.88 -7.34 -10.03
N TYR A 459 29.72 -7.29 -8.70
CA TYR A 459 29.64 -6.05 -7.94
C TYR A 459 30.43 -6.17 -6.64
N ASP A 460 31.23 -5.15 -6.38
CA ASP A 460 31.88 -4.93 -5.10
C ASP A 460 31.13 -3.84 -4.34
N ILE A 461 30.40 -4.21 -3.32
CA ILE A 461 29.59 -3.30 -2.51
C ILE A 461 30.15 -3.31 -1.08
N ASP A 462 30.79 -2.22 -0.71
CA ASP A 462 31.56 -2.11 0.54
C ASP A 462 32.65 -3.20 0.62
N SER A 463 32.58 -4.10 1.60
CA SER A 463 33.48 -5.24 1.77
C SER A 463 32.94 -6.56 1.21
N GLU A 464 31.80 -6.51 0.52
CA GLU A 464 31.08 -7.68 0.02
C GLU A 464 31.16 -7.81 -1.50
N ASN A 465 31.44 -9.02 -1.96
CA ASN A 465 31.42 -9.37 -3.38
C ASN A 465 30.10 -10.06 -3.73
N PHE A 466 29.50 -9.65 -4.85
CA PHE A 466 28.26 -10.21 -5.36
C PHE A 466 28.44 -10.67 -6.80
N VAL A 467 27.97 -11.89 -7.08
CA VAL A 467 27.79 -12.41 -8.45
C VAL A 467 26.28 -12.50 -8.66
N ILE A 468 25.75 -11.60 -9.45
CA ILE A 468 24.32 -11.46 -9.69
C ILE A 468 23.99 -12.07 -11.04
N THR A 469 23.10 -13.04 -11.05
CA THR A 469 22.62 -13.74 -12.25
C THR A 469 21.29 -13.21 -12.76
N GLU A 470 20.53 -12.57 -11.88
CA GLU A 470 19.22 -11.96 -12.19
C GLU A 470 18.97 -10.74 -11.29
N PRO A 471 18.09 -9.81 -11.67
CA PRO A 471 17.71 -8.68 -10.82
C PRO A 471 17.23 -9.16 -9.44
N SER A 472 17.71 -8.52 -8.37
CA SER A 472 17.48 -9.03 -7.01
C SER A 472 17.73 -7.99 -5.93
N ILE A 473 17.11 -8.21 -4.76
CA ILE A 473 17.27 -7.42 -3.54
C ILE A 473 18.07 -8.23 -2.53
N TYR A 474 19.04 -7.60 -1.88
CA TYR A 474 19.87 -8.19 -0.84
C TYR A 474 19.82 -7.36 0.45
N ILE A 475 19.72 -8.06 1.59
CA ILE A 475 20.02 -7.53 2.92
C ILE A 475 21.21 -8.35 3.47
N VAL A 476 22.31 -7.67 3.81
CA VAL A 476 23.49 -8.29 4.43
C VAL A 476 23.64 -7.77 5.85
N LYS A 477 23.50 -8.65 6.81
CA LYS A 477 23.62 -8.35 8.25
C LYS A 477 24.47 -9.42 8.91
N ASP A 478 25.48 -9.03 9.67
CA ASP A 478 26.40 -9.94 10.39
C ASP A 478 27.01 -11.03 9.47
N GLY A 479 27.39 -10.65 8.24
CA GLY A 479 27.94 -11.54 7.22
C GLY A 479 26.94 -12.52 6.59
N LYS A 480 25.65 -12.45 6.97
CA LYS A 480 24.60 -13.27 6.37
C LYS A 480 23.88 -12.49 5.27
N LYS A 481 23.71 -13.13 4.11
CA LYS A 481 23.00 -12.59 2.95
C LYS A 481 21.58 -13.17 2.90
N THR A 482 20.57 -12.31 2.92
CA THR A 482 19.19 -12.66 2.58
C THR A 482 18.90 -12.07 1.21
N VAL A 483 18.28 -12.84 0.33
CA VAL A 483 18.04 -12.44 -1.07
C VAL A 483 16.59 -12.68 -1.47
N CYS A 484 16.10 -11.80 -2.33
CA CYS A 484 14.86 -11.97 -3.07
C CYS A 484 15.12 -11.68 -4.54
N ALA A 485 14.93 -12.66 -5.42
CA ALA A 485 14.96 -12.46 -6.86
C ALA A 485 13.76 -11.64 -7.34
N LEU A 486 13.92 -10.86 -8.41
CA LEU A 486 12.83 -10.07 -9.00
C LEU A 486 12.33 -10.76 -10.29
N PRO A 487 11.00 -10.73 -10.51
CA PRO A 487 9.98 -10.22 -9.63
C PRO A 487 9.80 -11.11 -8.40
N GLY A 488 9.66 -10.51 -7.21
CA GLY A 488 9.40 -11.25 -5.98
C GLY A 488 8.03 -11.91 -6.02
N LEU A 489 7.98 -13.20 -6.30
CA LEU A 489 6.73 -13.99 -6.45
C LEU A 489 6.48 -14.96 -5.30
N SER A 490 7.25 -14.89 -4.23
CA SER A 490 7.14 -15.77 -3.07
C SER A 490 7.33 -14.99 -1.78
N ASP A 491 6.93 -15.59 -0.66
CA ASP A 491 7.20 -15.03 0.65
C ASP A 491 8.73 -14.93 0.86
N PRO A 492 9.29 -13.72 0.96
CA PRO A 492 10.72 -13.52 1.14
C PRO A 492 11.24 -13.99 2.50
N SER A 493 10.36 -14.39 3.44
CA SER A 493 10.75 -15.03 4.69
C SER A 493 11.03 -16.53 4.54
N ASP A 494 10.57 -17.16 3.48
CA ASP A 494 10.84 -18.58 3.16
C ASP A 494 12.16 -18.74 2.41
N THR A 495 13.26 -18.82 3.14
CA THR A 495 14.61 -19.03 2.60
C THR A 495 14.87 -20.46 2.09
N SER A 496 13.87 -21.35 2.11
CA SER A 496 14.01 -22.75 1.71
C SER A 496 13.75 -23.02 0.22
N LEU A 497 13.26 -22.04 -0.53
CA LEU A 497 12.93 -22.20 -1.94
C LEU A 497 14.14 -21.91 -2.83
N SER A 498 14.82 -22.96 -3.29
CA SER A 498 15.65 -22.91 -4.49
C SER A 498 14.72 -22.80 -5.71
N PHE A 499 14.74 -21.65 -6.41
CA PHE A 499 13.90 -21.42 -7.58
C PHE A 499 14.32 -22.33 -8.75
N ASP A 500 13.39 -23.17 -9.22
CA ASP A 500 13.49 -23.83 -10.52
C ASP A 500 12.89 -22.89 -11.60
N TYR A 501 13.74 -22.31 -12.38
CA TYR A 501 13.40 -21.36 -13.47
C TYR A 501 12.44 -21.95 -14.53
N ASN A 502 12.35 -23.29 -14.61
CA ASN A 502 11.47 -23.97 -15.56
C ASN A 502 9.99 -23.93 -15.15
N SER A 503 9.66 -23.62 -13.91
CA SER A 503 8.26 -23.54 -13.45
C SER A 503 7.57 -22.23 -13.86
N ILE A 504 8.31 -21.15 -14.08
CA ILE A 504 7.77 -19.83 -14.47
C ILE A 504 7.34 -19.81 -15.94
N ALA A 505 8.04 -20.54 -16.80
CA ALA A 505 7.73 -20.64 -18.22
C ALA A 505 6.45 -21.43 -18.52
N SER A 506 5.90 -22.17 -17.56
CA SER A 506 4.69 -22.99 -17.69
C SER A 506 3.41 -22.33 -17.18
N HIS A 507 3.47 -21.15 -16.58
CA HIS A 507 2.26 -20.42 -16.20
C HIS A 507 1.73 -19.66 -17.40
N PRO A 508 0.50 -19.97 -17.88
CA PRO A 508 -0.07 -19.26 -19.02
C PRO A 508 -0.22 -17.79 -18.67
N ARG A 509 0.28 -16.92 -19.54
CA ARG A 509 -0.05 -15.50 -19.55
C ARG A 509 -1.54 -15.36 -19.32
N LEU A 510 -1.96 -14.72 -18.24
CA LEU A 510 -3.34 -14.30 -18.05
C LEU A 510 -3.63 -13.22 -19.10
N LEU A 511 -3.94 -13.68 -20.31
CA LEU A 511 -4.56 -12.85 -21.34
C LEU A 511 -5.99 -12.57 -20.87
N PHE A 512 -6.23 -11.33 -20.51
CA PHE A 512 -7.56 -10.80 -20.35
C PHE A 512 -8.34 -11.02 -21.64
N LYS A 513 -9.29 -11.94 -21.61
CA LYS A 513 -10.36 -11.98 -22.60
C LYS A 513 -11.56 -11.28 -22.01
N SER A 514 -12.04 -10.29 -22.77
CA SER A 514 -13.22 -9.44 -22.62
C SER A 514 -14.44 -10.10 -21.98
#